data_f15b7960f684464008a7921341264184
#
_entry.id   f15b7960f684464008a7921341264184
#
_cell.length_a   1.000
_cell.length_b   1.000
_cell.length_c   1.000
_cell.angle_alpha   90.00
_cell.angle_beta   90.00
_cell.angle_gamma   90.00
#
_symmetry.space_group_name_H-M   'P 1'
#
loop_
_entity.id
_entity.type
_entity.pdbx_description
1 polymer ?
#
loop_
_entity_poly.entity_id
_entity_poly.type
_entity_poly.pdbx_seq_one_letter_code
_entity_poly.pdbx_strand_id
1 'polypeptide(L)'
;SDDRGEKVSRVKQIVEWLGSDFDGAIIFDESHSMQNAGGGNGERGDVAASQQGRAGLRLQHALPDARVVYVSATGATTVHNLAYAQRLGLWGGEDFPFQTRAEFVEAIEAGGVAAMEVLARDLRSLGLYTARSLSYDGVEYELIEHQLTDEQRHIYDSYAAAFAVIHGNLDAAMEAANITGSEGTLNRQAKSAARSAFESTKQRFFGHLLTSMKTPTLTRSIEADLEAGHA
;
A
#
# COMPACT_ATOMS: atom_id res chain seq x y z
N SER A 1 -33.85 -21.82 -2.45
CA SER A 1 -33.73 -20.60 -3.27
C SER A 1 -32.46 -19.90 -2.88
N ASP A 2 -31.42 -20.03 -3.72
CA ASP A 2 -30.12 -19.39 -3.56
C ASP A 2 -30.23 -17.93 -3.99
N ASP A 3 -30.50 -17.09 -3.02
CA ASP A 3 -30.38 -15.64 -3.16
C ASP A 3 -28.89 -15.24 -3.06
N ARG A 4 -28.10 -15.63 -4.05
CA ARG A 4 -26.78 -15.04 -4.29
C ARG A 4 -26.99 -13.71 -4.96
N GLY A 5 -27.28 -12.70 -4.14
CA GLY A 5 -27.39 -11.31 -4.59
C GLY A 5 -26.18 -10.93 -5.44
N GLU A 6 -26.43 -10.22 -6.53
CA GLU A 6 -25.41 -9.71 -7.43
C GLU A 6 -24.29 -9.03 -6.63
N LYS A 7 -23.04 -9.47 -6.81
CA LYS A 7 -21.88 -8.90 -6.11
C LYS A 7 -21.68 -7.45 -6.54
N VAL A 8 -22.25 -6.53 -5.79
CA VAL A 8 -22.09 -5.08 -6.01
C VAL A 8 -20.77 -4.61 -5.41
N SER A 9 -20.01 -3.85 -6.18
CA SER A 9 -18.74 -3.29 -5.68
C SER A 9 -18.98 -2.26 -4.57
N ARG A 10 -18.05 -2.10 -3.64
CA ARG A 10 -18.15 -1.08 -2.58
C ARG A 10 -18.32 0.34 -3.12
N VAL A 11 -17.62 0.66 -4.20
CA VAL A 11 -17.77 1.98 -4.86
C VAL A 11 -19.23 2.20 -5.28
N LYS A 12 -19.84 1.20 -5.93
CA LYS A 12 -21.24 1.30 -6.36
C LYS A 12 -22.17 1.47 -5.17
N GLN A 13 -21.98 0.71 -4.08
CA GLN A 13 -22.78 0.82 -2.86
C GLN A 13 -22.70 2.23 -2.25
N ILE A 14 -21.49 2.81 -2.19
CA ILE A 14 -21.27 4.16 -1.65
C ILE A 14 -21.96 5.21 -2.52
N VAL A 15 -21.79 5.12 -3.84
CA VAL A 15 -22.42 6.07 -4.79
C VAL A 15 -23.94 5.97 -4.74
N GLU A 16 -24.50 4.76 -4.69
CA GLU A 16 -25.96 4.56 -4.56
C GLU A 16 -26.49 5.11 -3.22
N TRP A 17 -25.73 4.98 -2.15
CA TRP A 17 -26.11 5.49 -0.83
C TRP A 17 -26.05 7.01 -0.72
N LEU A 18 -25.00 7.63 -1.29
CA LEU A 18 -24.79 9.09 -1.25
C LEU A 18 -25.65 9.84 -2.26
N GLY A 19 -25.94 9.23 -3.41
CA GLY A 19 -26.52 9.90 -4.57
C GLY A 19 -25.47 10.52 -5.50
N SER A 20 -25.78 10.63 -6.77
CA SER A 20 -24.87 11.15 -7.81
C SER A 20 -24.58 12.65 -7.70
N ASP A 21 -25.44 13.37 -7.03
CA ASP A 21 -25.41 14.82 -6.77
C ASP A 21 -24.81 15.18 -5.40
N PHE A 22 -24.13 14.22 -4.77
CA PHE A 22 -23.51 14.43 -3.47
C PHE A 22 -22.41 15.51 -3.53
N ASP A 23 -22.62 16.61 -2.80
CA ASP A 23 -21.74 17.77 -2.69
C ASP A 23 -20.98 17.87 -1.35
N GLY A 24 -21.08 16.83 -0.53
CA GLY A 24 -20.42 16.74 0.78
C GLY A 24 -18.91 16.50 0.69
N ALA A 25 -18.30 16.07 1.80
CA ALA A 25 -16.88 15.79 1.87
C ALA A 25 -16.59 14.29 1.85
N ILE A 26 -15.60 13.89 1.07
CA ILE A 26 -15.00 12.56 1.06
C ILE A 26 -13.59 12.68 1.65
N ILE A 27 -13.33 12.00 2.75
CA ILE A 27 -12.02 12.00 3.41
C ILE A 27 -11.37 10.64 3.17
N PHE A 28 -10.26 10.64 2.44
CA PHE A 28 -9.43 9.46 2.25
C PHE A 28 -8.34 9.44 3.33
N ASP A 29 -8.59 8.70 4.40
CA ASP A 29 -7.57 8.43 5.40
C ASP A 29 -6.59 7.38 4.86
N GLU A 30 -5.33 7.47 5.29
CA GLU A 30 -4.22 6.66 4.77
C GLU A 30 -4.17 6.69 3.23
N SER A 31 -4.35 7.88 2.66
CA SER A 31 -4.45 8.07 1.21
C SER A 31 -3.24 7.56 0.41
N HIS A 32 -2.09 7.37 1.07
CA HIS A 32 -0.91 6.72 0.48
C HIS A 32 -1.19 5.29 -0.02
N SER A 33 -2.20 4.61 0.52
CA SER A 33 -2.62 3.30 0.01
C SER A 33 -3.13 3.33 -1.44
N MET A 34 -3.46 4.53 -1.96
CA MET A 34 -3.91 4.77 -3.32
C MET A 34 -2.76 5.20 -4.27
N GLN A 35 -1.53 5.30 -3.80
CA GLN A 35 -0.39 5.82 -4.57
C GLN A 35 -0.20 5.14 -5.93
N ASN A 36 -0.48 3.84 -6.03
CA ASN A 36 -0.39 3.09 -7.27
C ASN A 36 -1.70 3.06 -8.08
N ALA A 37 -2.45 4.16 -8.08
CA ALA A 37 -3.73 4.25 -8.80
C ALA A 37 -3.57 4.23 -10.32
N GLY A 38 -2.43 4.71 -10.83
CA GLY A 38 -2.13 4.79 -12.26
C GLY A 38 -1.40 3.58 -12.82
N GLY A 39 -0.88 2.69 -11.99
CA GLY A 39 0.15 1.75 -12.42
C GLY A 39 1.46 2.48 -12.73
N GLY A 40 2.44 1.79 -13.25
CA GLY A 40 3.73 2.38 -13.66
C GLY A 40 4.80 1.34 -13.96
N ASN A 41 5.96 1.81 -14.38
CA ASN A 41 7.14 0.97 -14.56
C ASN A 41 7.83 0.80 -13.21
N GLY A 42 7.87 -0.40 -12.68
CA GLY A 42 8.68 -0.73 -11.51
C GLY A 42 10.04 -1.28 -11.91
N GLU A 43 10.99 -1.34 -10.98
CA GLU A 43 12.34 -1.94 -11.21
C GLU A 43 12.31 -3.37 -11.76
N ARG A 44 11.17 -4.06 -11.66
CA ARG A 44 10.96 -5.46 -12.13
C ARG A 44 9.92 -5.57 -13.25
N GLY A 45 9.62 -4.48 -13.95
CA GLY A 45 8.65 -4.41 -15.04
C GLY A 45 7.36 -3.66 -14.67
N ASP A 46 6.39 -3.67 -15.59
CA ASP A 46 5.13 -2.95 -15.42
C ASP A 46 4.36 -3.40 -14.17
N VAL A 47 4.03 -2.43 -13.32
CA VAL A 47 3.20 -2.64 -12.12
C VAL A 47 1.77 -2.25 -12.44
N ALA A 48 0.86 -3.20 -12.35
CA ALA A 48 -0.57 -2.94 -12.53
C ALA A 48 -1.10 -1.99 -11.44
N ALA A 49 -2.02 -1.11 -11.82
CA ALA A 49 -2.68 -0.22 -10.88
C ALA A 49 -3.37 -0.99 -9.75
N SER A 50 -3.18 -0.54 -8.51
CA SER A 50 -3.76 -1.19 -7.33
C SER A 50 -5.29 -1.13 -7.37
N GLN A 51 -5.95 -2.15 -6.81
CA GLN A 51 -7.42 -2.16 -6.72
C GLN A 51 -7.93 -1.01 -5.86
N GLN A 52 -7.23 -0.68 -4.78
CA GLN A 52 -7.55 0.45 -3.89
C GLN A 52 -7.44 1.78 -4.63
N GLY A 53 -6.35 2.01 -5.34
CA GLY A 53 -6.16 3.23 -6.13
C GLY A 53 -7.22 3.40 -7.21
N ARG A 54 -7.54 2.31 -7.94
CA ARG A 54 -8.61 2.31 -8.95
C ARG A 54 -9.98 2.58 -8.34
N ALA A 55 -10.27 2.01 -7.16
CA ALA A 55 -11.53 2.24 -6.45
C ALA A 55 -11.65 3.70 -6.01
N GLY A 56 -10.57 4.28 -5.45
CA GLY A 56 -10.53 5.69 -5.05
C GLY A 56 -10.74 6.64 -6.22
N LEU A 57 -10.10 6.39 -7.37
CA LEU A 57 -10.32 7.19 -8.58
C LEU A 57 -11.77 7.08 -9.10
N ARG A 58 -12.32 5.86 -9.14
CA ARG A 58 -13.71 5.64 -9.56
C ARG A 58 -14.70 6.36 -8.67
N LEU A 59 -14.48 6.38 -7.37
CA LEU A 59 -15.34 7.09 -6.43
C LEU A 59 -15.29 8.60 -6.68
N GLN A 60 -14.10 9.16 -6.87
CA GLN A 60 -13.92 10.58 -7.19
C GLN A 60 -14.60 10.98 -8.51
N HIS A 61 -14.54 10.12 -9.54
CA HIS A 61 -15.19 10.36 -10.82
C HIS A 61 -16.73 10.24 -10.73
N ALA A 62 -17.21 9.32 -9.91
CA ALA A 62 -18.66 9.10 -9.77
C ALA A 62 -19.36 10.19 -8.95
N LEU A 63 -18.63 10.94 -8.14
CA LEU A 63 -19.13 12.02 -7.27
C LEU A 63 -18.36 13.31 -7.56
N PRO A 64 -18.60 13.96 -8.72
CA PRO A 64 -17.82 15.10 -9.19
C PRO A 64 -17.95 16.33 -8.31
N ASP A 65 -19.08 16.53 -7.66
CA ASP A 65 -19.36 17.70 -6.82
C ASP A 65 -18.84 17.56 -5.39
N ALA A 66 -18.42 16.34 -4.99
CA ALA A 66 -17.87 16.10 -3.67
C ALA A 66 -16.53 16.83 -3.45
N ARG A 67 -16.34 17.38 -2.26
CA ARG A 67 -15.06 17.90 -1.80
C ARG A 67 -14.19 16.75 -1.32
N VAL A 68 -12.93 16.70 -1.77
CA VAL A 68 -12.04 15.58 -1.45
C VAL A 68 -10.89 16.04 -0.58
N VAL A 69 -10.68 15.35 0.53
CA VAL A 69 -9.55 15.55 1.45
C VAL A 69 -8.71 14.28 1.48
N TYR A 70 -7.43 14.43 1.25
CA TYR A 70 -6.46 13.35 1.35
C TYR A 70 -5.66 13.50 2.64
N VAL A 71 -5.68 12.50 3.49
CA VAL A 71 -4.94 12.46 4.76
C VAL A 71 -3.92 11.32 4.70
N SER A 72 -2.69 11.60 5.07
CA SER A 72 -1.63 10.59 5.14
C SER A 72 -0.52 11.04 6.08
N ALA A 73 0.01 10.11 6.86
CA ALA A 73 1.21 10.34 7.68
C ALA A 73 2.49 10.37 6.84
N THR A 74 2.48 9.73 5.66
CA THR A 74 3.61 9.69 4.73
C THR A 74 3.33 10.57 3.53
N GLY A 75 4.17 11.57 3.29
CA GLY A 75 4.10 12.40 2.09
C GLY A 75 4.40 11.60 0.82
N ALA A 76 4.10 12.20 -0.33
CA ALA A 76 4.49 11.64 -1.62
C ALA A 76 6.02 11.62 -1.74
N THR A 77 6.61 10.43 -1.86
CA THR A 77 8.06 10.27 -2.06
C THR A 77 8.47 10.48 -3.52
N THR A 78 7.53 10.26 -4.44
CA THR A 78 7.70 10.51 -5.87
C THR A 78 6.44 11.15 -6.44
N VAL A 79 6.56 11.83 -7.59
CA VAL A 79 5.41 12.44 -8.27
C VAL A 79 4.36 11.40 -8.69
N HIS A 80 4.77 10.19 -9.03
CA HIS A 80 3.84 9.08 -9.34
C HIS A 80 2.88 8.78 -8.21
N ASN A 81 3.32 9.01 -6.97
CA ASN A 81 2.50 8.81 -5.78
C ASN A 81 1.33 9.81 -5.67
N LEU A 82 1.34 10.89 -6.45
CA LEU A 82 0.25 11.86 -6.52
C LEU A 82 -0.83 11.49 -7.56
N ALA A 83 -0.69 10.39 -8.27
CA ALA A 83 -1.60 9.96 -9.34
C ALA A 83 -3.07 9.83 -8.92
N TYR A 84 -3.35 9.62 -7.65
CA TYR A 84 -4.70 9.55 -7.10
C TYR A 84 -5.29 10.92 -6.74
N ALA A 85 -4.45 11.94 -6.60
CA ALA A 85 -4.82 13.24 -6.05
C ALA A 85 -5.37 14.20 -7.13
N GLN A 86 -6.24 13.69 -8.00
CA GLN A 86 -6.82 14.43 -9.12
C GLN A 86 -7.54 15.71 -8.67
N ARG A 87 -8.15 15.70 -7.47
CA ARG A 87 -8.91 16.82 -6.94
C ARG A 87 -8.05 17.97 -6.39
N LEU A 88 -6.74 17.82 -6.35
CA LEU A 88 -5.83 18.93 -6.04
C LEU A 88 -5.66 19.90 -7.23
N GLY A 89 -6.23 19.58 -8.40
CA GLY A 89 -6.13 20.43 -9.57
C GLY A 89 -4.71 20.53 -10.13
N LEU A 90 -3.93 19.46 -10.07
CA LEU A 90 -2.54 19.44 -10.55
C LEU A 90 -2.42 19.37 -12.07
N TRP A 91 -3.49 18.98 -12.76
CA TRP A 91 -3.60 18.87 -14.22
C TRP A 91 -5.07 18.99 -14.67
N GLY A 92 -5.27 19.24 -15.95
CA GLY A 92 -6.59 19.19 -16.60
C GLY A 92 -7.47 20.43 -16.43
N GLY A 93 -6.94 21.53 -15.89
CA GLY A 93 -7.64 22.82 -15.85
C GLY A 93 -7.25 23.72 -17.02
N GLU A 94 -8.13 24.63 -17.43
CA GLU A 94 -7.88 25.57 -18.54
C GLU A 94 -6.67 26.47 -18.25
N ASP A 95 -6.47 26.85 -16.99
CA ASP A 95 -5.36 27.72 -16.55
C ASP A 95 -4.14 26.93 -16.04
N PHE A 96 -4.14 25.61 -16.17
CA PHE A 96 -3.05 24.77 -15.66
C PHE A 96 -2.04 24.45 -16.78
N PRO A 97 -0.71 24.47 -16.49
CA PRO A 97 0.31 24.22 -17.49
C PRO A 97 0.31 22.78 -18.03
N PHE A 98 -0.38 21.87 -17.34
CA PHE A 98 -0.44 20.46 -17.70
C PHE A 98 -1.87 20.04 -18.00
N GLN A 99 -2.12 19.58 -19.22
CA GLN A 99 -3.44 19.13 -19.63
C GLN A 99 -3.73 17.71 -19.14
N THR A 100 -2.70 16.90 -18.98
CA THR A 100 -2.82 15.50 -18.58
C THR A 100 -1.92 15.17 -17.37
N ARG A 101 -2.29 14.12 -16.66
CA ARG A 101 -1.47 13.56 -15.59
C ARG A 101 -0.08 13.16 -16.09
N ALA A 102 0.01 12.59 -17.30
CA ALA A 102 1.28 12.14 -17.86
C ALA A 102 2.24 13.30 -18.05
N GLU A 103 1.79 14.40 -18.64
CA GLU A 103 2.58 15.64 -18.80
C GLU A 103 3.03 16.21 -17.46
N PHE A 104 2.14 16.24 -16.47
CA PHE A 104 2.48 16.68 -15.12
C PHE A 104 3.58 15.82 -14.50
N VAL A 105 3.43 14.48 -14.55
CA VAL A 105 4.41 13.55 -13.98
C VAL A 105 5.75 13.70 -14.68
N GLU A 106 5.80 13.74 -16.00
CA GLU A 106 7.02 13.90 -16.79
C GLU A 106 7.75 15.20 -16.47
N ALA A 107 7.01 16.31 -16.39
CA ALA A 107 7.60 17.62 -16.09
C ALA A 107 8.19 17.69 -14.66
N ILE A 108 7.48 17.14 -13.68
CA ILE A 108 7.96 17.13 -12.29
C ILE A 108 9.12 16.17 -12.11
N GLU A 109 9.11 15.00 -12.78
CA GLU A 109 10.26 14.07 -12.77
C GLU A 109 11.51 14.67 -13.37
N ALA A 110 11.37 15.38 -14.49
CA ALA A 110 12.48 16.08 -15.11
C ALA A 110 13.11 17.13 -14.18
N GLY A 111 12.32 17.77 -13.33
CA GLY A 111 12.77 18.74 -12.33
C GLY A 111 13.23 18.14 -11.00
N GLY A 112 12.98 16.85 -10.78
CA GLY A 112 13.40 16.09 -9.61
C GLY A 112 12.88 16.64 -8.28
N VAL A 113 13.69 16.51 -7.21
CA VAL A 113 13.33 16.95 -5.84
C VAL A 113 13.01 18.44 -5.79
N ALA A 114 13.75 19.27 -6.51
CA ALA A 114 13.53 20.71 -6.52
C ALA A 114 12.13 21.07 -7.06
N ALA A 115 11.67 20.42 -8.12
CA ALA A 115 10.32 20.63 -8.65
C ALA A 115 9.24 20.18 -7.66
N MET A 116 9.45 19.06 -6.95
CA MET A 116 8.55 18.60 -5.90
C MET A 116 8.45 19.57 -4.73
N GLU A 117 9.57 20.18 -4.31
CA GLU A 117 9.59 21.19 -3.25
C GLU A 117 8.86 22.47 -3.65
N VAL A 118 9.07 22.94 -4.90
CA VAL A 118 8.34 24.10 -5.45
C VAL A 118 6.85 23.81 -5.48
N LEU A 119 6.45 22.66 -6.00
CA LEU A 119 5.05 22.23 -6.03
C LEU A 119 4.42 22.21 -4.62
N ALA A 120 5.11 21.60 -3.65
CA ALA A 120 4.64 21.53 -2.27
C ALA A 120 4.48 22.94 -1.65
N ARG A 121 5.41 23.84 -1.93
CA ARG A 121 5.33 25.25 -1.47
C ARG A 121 4.13 25.96 -2.10
N ASP A 122 3.93 25.79 -3.40
CA ASP A 122 2.85 26.45 -4.11
C ASP A 122 1.48 25.92 -3.67
N LEU A 123 1.34 24.61 -3.48
CA LEU A 123 0.13 24.02 -2.90
C LEU A 123 -0.15 24.52 -1.48
N ARG A 124 0.89 24.75 -0.66
CA ARG A 124 0.75 25.35 0.68
C ARG A 124 0.25 26.79 0.57
N SER A 125 0.80 27.59 -0.33
CA SER A 125 0.40 28.99 -0.51
C SER A 125 -1.05 29.12 -0.97
N LEU A 126 -1.55 28.13 -1.73
CA LEU A 126 -2.93 28.04 -2.17
C LEU A 126 -3.88 27.44 -1.11
N GLY A 127 -3.35 26.97 0.02
CA GLY A 127 -4.15 26.30 1.05
C GLY A 127 -4.60 24.89 0.69
N LEU A 128 -4.04 24.30 -0.38
CA LEU A 128 -4.36 22.98 -0.87
C LEU A 128 -3.53 21.87 -0.21
N TYR A 129 -2.47 22.23 0.47
CA TYR A 129 -1.59 21.31 1.17
C TYR A 129 -1.20 21.84 2.54
N THR A 130 -1.39 21.01 3.55
CA THR A 130 -0.92 21.27 4.90
C THR A 130 -0.03 20.14 5.35
N ALA A 131 1.19 20.45 5.75
CA ALA A 131 2.09 19.51 6.39
C ALA A 131 2.46 20.06 7.76
N ARG A 132 2.38 19.22 8.78
CA ARG A 132 2.82 19.50 10.13
C ARG A 132 4.03 18.64 10.45
N SER A 133 5.13 19.25 10.76
CA SER A 133 6.26 18.56 11.38
C SER A 133 5.94 18.33 12.85
N LEU A 134 5.98 17.09 13.28
CA LEU A 134 5.91 16.77 14.69
C LEU A 134 7.29 16.98 15.30
N SER A 135 7.36 17.66 16.45
CA SER A 135 8.55 17.64 17.29
C SER A 135 8.54 16.36 18.11
N TYR A 136 9.66 15.68 18.13
CA TYR A 136 9.90 14.53 19.00
C TYR A 136 10.68 14.92 20.27
N ASP A 137 10.75 16.23 20.57
CA ASP A 137 11.40 16.71 21.78
C ASP A 137 10.69 16.15 23.01
N GLY A 138 11.46 15.51 23.88
CA GLY A 138 10.94 14.85 25.09
C GLY A 138 10.34 13.46 24.84
N VAL A 139 10.39 12.94 23.61
CA VAL A 139 10.06 11.54 23.33
C VAL A 139 11.30 10.70 23.50
N GLU A 140 11.25 9.74 24.41
CA GLU A 140 12.27 8.70 24.55
C GLU A 140 11.74 7.41 23.93
N TYR A 141 12.61 6.66 23.31
CA TYR A 141 12.27 5.33 22.80
C TYR A 141 13.33 4.32 23.23
N GLU A 142 12.86 3.15 23.60
CA GLU A 142 13.68 2.03 24.00
C GLU A 142 13.46 0.85 23.05
N LEU A 143 14.57 0.18 22.70
CA LEU A 143 14.51 -1.04 21.91
C LEU A 143 14.37 -2.24 22.86
N ILE A 144 13.20 -2.87 22.83
CA ILE A 144 12.95 -4.08 23.60
C ILE A 144 13.39 -5.29 22.76
N GLU A 145 14.45 -5.96 23.21
CA GLU A 145 14.92 -7.18 22.58
C GLU A 145 14.27 -8.42 23.23
N HIS A 146 13.63 -9.24 22.40
CA HIS A 146 13.14 -10.55 22.83
C HIS A 146 14.17 -11.62 22.51
N GLN A 147 14.69 -12.27 23.55
CA GLN A 147 15.57 -13.42 23.38
C GLN A 147 14.71 -14.68 23.21
N LEU A 148 14.89 -15.37 22.08
CA LEU A 148 14.20 -16.63 21.82
C LEU A 148 14.64 -17.69 22.83
N THR A 149 13.68 -18.40 23.42
CA THR A 149 13.96 -19.59 24.22
C THR A 149 14.45 -20.75 23.33
N ASP A 150 15.06 -21.77 23.91
CA ASP A 150 15.49 -22.94 23.14
C ASP A 150 14.31 -23.66 22.48
N GLU A 151 13.15 -23.71 23.13
CA GLU A 151 11.92 -24.23 22.55
C GLU A 151 11.45 -23.40 21.35
N GLN A 152 11.45 -22.08 21.46
CA GLN A 152 11.08 -21.19 20.37
C GLN A 152 12.04 -21.32 19.19
N ARG A 153 13.35 -21.45 19.44
CA ARG A 153 14.35 -21.72 18.41
C ARG A 153 14.08 -23.04 17.71
N HIS A 154 13.83 -24.11 18.49
CA HIS A 154 13.52 -25.41 17.94
C HIS A 154 12.28 -25.38 17.04
N ILE A 155 11.22 -24.70 17.47
CA ILE A 155 9.99 -24.51 16.68
C ILE A 155 10.33 -23.75 15.39
N TYR A 156 11.03 -22.63 15.48
CA TYR A 156 11.42 -21.82 14.31
C TYR A 156 12.23 -22.63 13.31
N ASP A 157 13.28 -23.33 13.78
CA ASP A 157 14.18 -24.13 12.93
C ASP A 157 13.44 -25.31 12.27
N SER A 158 12.51 -25.94 12.98
CA SER A 158 11.67 -27.00 12.43
C SER A 158 10.80 -26.51 11.26
N TYR A 159 10.17 -25.36 11.41
CA TYR A 159 9.42 -24.77 10.30
C TYR A 159 10.33 -24.26 9.18
N ALA A 160 11.49 -23.69 9.50
CA ALA A 160 12.45 -23.26 8.50
C ALA A 160 12.94 -24.45 7.66
N ALA A 161 13.22 -25.59 8.28
CA ALA A 161 13.57 -26.83 7.59
C ALA A 161 12.43 -27.34 6.69
N ALA A 162 11.18 -27.33 7.18
CA ALA A 162 10.02 -27.72 6.40
C ALA A 162 9.83 -26.83 5.18
N PHE A 163 9.92 -25.50 5.34
CA PHE A 163 9.84 -24.57 4.22
C PHE A 163 10.98 -24.73 3.22
N ALA A 164 12.19 -25.06 3.68
CA ALA A 164 13.33 -25.36 2.80
C ALA A 164 13.06 -26.59 1.91
N VAL A 165 12.47 -27.66 2.48
CA VAL A 165 12.08 -28.85 1.73
C VAL A 165 10.99 -28.50 0.70
N ILE A 166 9.96 -27.74 1.10
CA ILE A 166 8.89 -27.33 0.19
C ILE A 166 9.48 -26.47 -0.96
N HIS A 167 10.37 -25.52 -0.61
CA HIS A 167 11.00 -24.67 -1.61
C HIS A 167 11.83 -25.48 -2.62
N GLY A 168 12.63 -26.43 -2.14
CA GLY A 168 13.42 -27.30 -3.00
C GLY A 168 12.59 -28.20 -3.91
N ASN A 169 11.40 -28.60 -3.47
CA ASN A 169 10.48 -29.43 -4.27
C ASN A 169 9.52 -28.63 -5.14
N LEU A 170 9.39 -27.32 -4.93
CA LEU A 170 8.44 -26.49 -5.66
C LEU A 170 8.76 -26.46 -7.15
N ASP A 171 10.01 -26.37 -7.51
CA ASP A 171 10.46 -26.39 -8.92
C ASP A 171 10.17 -27.75 -9.58
N ALA A 172 10.46 -28.83 -8.90
CA ALA A 172 10.17 -30.18 -9.36
C ALA A 172 8.65 -30.42 -9.50
N ALA A 173 7.85 -29.92 -8.55
CA ALA A 173 6.40 -30.02 -8.63
C ALA A 173 5.82 -29.19 -9.80
N MET A 174 6.35 -28.00 -10.05
CA MET A 174 5.96 -27.17 -11.18
C MET A 174 6.34 -27.80 -12.52
N GLU A 175 7.48 -28.48 -12.57
CA GLU A 175 7.94 -29.21 -13.75
C GLU A 175 7.06 -30.44 -14.03
N ALA A 176 6.73 -31.21 -13.00
CA ALA A 176 5.83 -32.35 -13.10
C ALA A 176 4.39 -31.96 -13.51
N ALA A 177 3.94 -30.76 -13.05
CA ALA A 177 2.63 -30.20 -13.44
C ALA A 177 2.63 -29.55 -14.84
N ASN A 178 3.72 -29.69 -15.61
CA ASN A 178 3.89 -29.10 -16.95
C ASN A 178 3.78 -27.57 -16.99
N ILE A 179 4.02 -26.90 -15.87
CA ILE A 179 3.99 -25.43 -15.73
C ILE A 179 5.28 -24.81 -16.31
N THR A 180 6.31 -25.64 -16.56
CA THR A 180 7.63 -25.23 -17.05
C THR A 180 7.95 -25.72 -18.47
N GLY A 181 6.94 -26.19 -19.23
CA GLY A 181 7.12 -26.66 -20.61
C GLY A 181 7.82 -25.62 -21.52
N SER A 182 8.55 -26.12 -22.50
CA SER A 182 9.38 -25.35 -23.44
C SER A 182 8.59 -24.43 -24.40
N GLU A 183 7.28 -24.48 -24.37
CA GLU A 183 6.38 -23.73 -25.24
C GLU A 183 5.59 -22.68 -24.46
N GLY A 184 6.07 -21.42 -24.50
CA GLY A 184 5.22 -20.26 -24.33
C GLY A 184 5.33 -19.46 -23.05
N THR A 185 5.10 -18.18 -23.22
CA THR A 185 5.10 -17.08 -22.23
C THR A 185 4.10 -17.26 -21.09
N LEU A 186 3.00 -17.98 -21.31
CA LEU A 186 1.96 -18.24 -20.29
C LEU A 186 2.49 -19.06 -19.09
N ASN A 187 3.33 -20.05 -19.34
CA ASN A 187 3.88 -20.91 -18.30
C ASN A 187 4.94 -20.17 -17.45
N ARG A 188 5.69 -19.21 -18.01
CA ARG A 188 6.64 -18.39 -17.25
C ARG A 188 5.95 -17.48 -16.23
N GLN A 189 4.82 -16.89 -16.61
CA GLN A 189 4.03 -16.05 -15.70
C GLN A 189 3.41 -16.88 -14.56
N ALA A 190 2.89 -18.06 -14.86
CA ALA A 190 2.36 -18.97 -13.85
C ALA A 190 3.43 -19.42 -12.86
N LYS A 191 4.63 -19.75 -13.33
CA LYS A 191 5.79 -20.09 -12.48
C LYS A 191 6.19 -18.93 -11.56
N SER A 192 6.30 -17.73 -12.11
CA SER A 192 6.63 -16.52 -11.34
C SER A 192 5.55 -16.22 -10.30
N ALA A 193 4.28 -16.33 -10.66
CA ALA A 193 3.16 -16.13 -9.75
C ALA A 193 3.14 -17.15 -8.61
N ALA A 194 3.38 -18.44 -8.90
CA ALA A 194 3.44 -19.50 -7.89
C ALA A 194 4.59 -19.27 -6.90
N ARG A 195 5.79 -18.93 -7.39
CA ARG A 195 6.93 -18.59 -6.53
C ARG A 195 6.66 -17.35 -5.67
N SER A 196 6.12 -16.30 -6.26
CA SER A 196 5.76 -15.08 -5.52
C SER A 196 4.71 -15.34 -4.45
N ALA A 197 3.71 -16.16 -4.74
CA ALA A 197 2.67 -16.56 -3.77
C ALA A 197 3.28 -17.39 -2.62
N PHE A 198 4.19 -18.32 -2.91
CA PHE A 198 4.89 -19.11 -1.91
C PHE A 198 5.75 -18.22 -1.01
N GLU A 199 6.58 -17.34 -1.57
CA GLU A 199 7.44 -16.42 -0.81
C GLU A 199 6.61 -15.48 0.07
N SER A 200 5.52 -14.91 -0.46
CA SER A 200 4.63 -14.06 0.31
C SER A 200 3.95 -14.82 1.46
N THR A 201 3.60 -16.09 1.25
CA THR A 201 3.01 -16.94 2.28
C THR A 201 4.03 -17.29 3.36
N LYS A 202 5.26 -17.64 2.96
CA LYS A 202 6.37 -17.90 3.87
C LYS A 202 6.69 -16.69 4.74
N GLN A 203 6.82 -15.51 4.14
CA GLN A 203 7.07 -14.27 4.89
C GLN A 203 5.97 -13.98 5.91
N ARG A 204 4.71 -14.11 5.53
CA ARG A 204 3.57 -13.92 6.45
C ARG A 204 3.59 -14.92 7.58
N PHE A 205 3.85 -16.19 7.29
CA PHE A 205 3.93 -17.25 8.30
C PHE A 205 4.99 -16.93 9.34
N PHE A 206 6.24 -16.66 8.92
CA PHE A 206 7.33 -16.33 9.84
C PHE A 206 7.09 -15.00 10.57
N GLY A 207 6.48 -14.02 9.91
CA GLY A 207 6.07 -12.77 10.56
C GLY A 207 5.09 -13.02 11.72
N HIS A 208 4.06 -13.83 11.51
CA HIS A 208 3.11 -14.19 12.56
C HIS A 208 3.75 -15.06 13.66
N LEU A 209 4.58 -16.02 13.29
CA LEU A 209 5.29 -16.87 14.24
C LEU A 209 6.16 -16.05 15.18
N LEU A 210 7.02 -15.17 14.65
CA LEU A 210 7.88 -14.29 15.44
C LEU A 210 7.08 -13.30 16.28
N THR A 211 5.99 -12.74 15.76
CA THR A 211 5.11 -11.87 16.53
C THR A 211 4.51 -12.61 17.71
N SER A 212 4.03 -13.83 17.50
CA SER A 212 3.50 -14.67 18.57
C SER A 212 4.55 -14.96 19.64
N MET A 213 5.79 -15.27 19.25
CA MET A 213 6.89 -15.52 20.18
C MET A 213 7.27 -14.29 21.01
N LYS A 214 7.16 -13.10 20.44
CA LYS A 214 7.47 -11.82 21.11
C LYS A 214 6.36 -11.34 22.05
N THR A 215 5.14 -11.76 21.84
CA THR A 215 3.95 -11.27 22.57
C THR A 215 4.12 -11.28 24.09
N PRO A 216 4.63 -12.36 24.73
CA PRO A 216 4.77 -12.37 26.19
C PRO A 216 5.76 -11.32 26.73
N THR A 217 6.81 -11.00 25.99
CA THR A 217 7.78 -9.96 26.35
C THR A 217 7.19 -8.58 26.19
N LEU A 218 6.46 -8.34 25.09
CA LEU A 218 5.77 -7.08 24.85
C LEU A 218 4.68 -6.83 25.92
N THR A 219 3.87 -7.84 26.24
CA THR A 219 2.83 -7.72 27.27
C THR A 219 3.41 -7.30 28.62
N ARG A 220 4.50 -7.96 29.06
CA ARG A 220 5.17 -7.59 30.31
C ARG A 220 5.72 -6.16 30.31
N SER A 221 6.26 -5.72 29.18
CA SER A 221 6.74 -4.35 29.06
C SER A 221 5.59 -3.34 29.16
N ILE A 222 4.49 -3.58 28.45
CA ILE A 222 3.30 -2.72 28.52
C ILE A 222 2.73 -2.66 29.94
N GLU A 223 2.65 -3.81 30.62
CA GLU A 223 2.17 -3.87 32.02
C GLU A 223 3.07 -3.04 32.95
N ALA A 224 4.40 -3.17 32.81
CA ALA A 224 5.35 -2.38 33.57
C ALA A 224 5.24 -0.87 33.31
N ASP A 225 5.07 -0.48 32.05
CA ASP A 225 4.89 0.92 31.67
C ASP A 225 3.59 1.51 32.25
N LEU A 226 2.50 0.74 32.20
CA LEU A 226 1.22 1.15 32.79
C LEU A 226 1.33 1.30 34.31
N GLU A 227 2.01 0.38 35.00
CA GLU A 227 2.26 0.47 36.46
C GLU A 227 3.13 1.70 36.81
N ALA A 228 4.07 2.07 35.94
CA ALA A 228 4.89 3.27 36.09
C ALA A 228 4.15 4.57 35.75
N GLY A 229 2.91 4.49 35.24
CA GLY A 229 2.11 5.65 34.86
C GLY A 229 2.48 6.24 33.50
N HIS A 230 3.17 5.49 32.66
CA HIS A 230 3.39 5.83 31.25
C HIS A 230 2.15 5.47 30.45
N ALA A 231 1.79 6.34 29.49
CA ALA A 231 0.62 6.15 28.62
C ALA A 231 1.04 6.02 27.14
#